data_20e82002f44be90e61182c09241bb035
#
_entry.id   20e82002f44be90e61182c09241bb035
#
_cell.length_a   1.000
_cell.length_b   1.000
_cell.length_c   1.000
_cell.angle_alpha   90.00
_cell.angle_beta   90.00
_cell.angle_gamma   90.00
#
_symmetry.space_group_name_H-M   'P 1'
#
loop_
_entity.id
_entity.type
_entity.pdbx_description
1 polymer ?
#
loop_
_entity_poly.entity_id
_entity_poly.type
_entity_poly.pdbx_seq_one_letter_code
_entity_poly.pdbx_strand_id
1 'polypeptide(L)'
;MGILVNIHPSMGTPIVESLRALAPDLRVWAHRDEAPATEVEAMLAWSLKPGVLPAYPQLRLLCAPSAGVDKLLAVPDLPAGLPVARTVDPQQHVEIAQYVVGTALRHTRELDLFARQQQAGDWLRRPVRASADCRVGILGLGEVGRFVAAAMQAVGYPVAGWSRSAKSIAGLATHSGAEGLKQLLSTSDILVCALPLTPETRDLLDRRTLSLLPRGAYFINVGRGEQVVEDDLLALLDEDHLAGAALDVLRDEPPQPGNRVWGHPKAFVTPHIAAQASDRKSTRLNSSHT
;
A
#
# COMPACT_ATOMS: atom_id res chain seq x y z
N MET A 1 -7.01 28.18 16.28
CA MET A 1 -6.75 27.35 15.07
C MET A 1 -8.02 26.61 14.71
N GLY A 2 -8.41 26.70 13.43
CA GLY A 2 -9.58 26.03 12.90
C GLY A 2 -9.17 24.84 12.02
N ILE A 3 -9.75 23.66 12.27
CA ILE A 3 -9.44 22.43 11.55
C ILE A 3 -10.68 21.93 10.82
N LEU A 4 -10.59 21.71 9.51
CA LEU A 4 -11.62 21.06 8.71
C LEU A 4 -11.25 19.60 8.48
N VAL A 5 -12.10 18.68 8.88
CA VAL A 5 -11.98 17.24 8.56
C VAL A 5 -12.80 16.95 7.31
N ASN A 6 -12.15 17.06 6.15
CA ASN A 6 -12.79 16.87 4.83
C ASN A 6 -12.67 15.41 4.39
N ILE A 7 -13.32 14.52 5.13
CA ILE A 7 -13.32 13.06 4.95
C ILE A 7 -14.77 12.57 4.99
N HIS A 8 -15.06 11.44 4.35
CA HIS A 8 -16.40 10.84 4.41
C HIS A 8 -16.88 10.69 5.86
N PRO A 9 -18.12 11.07 6.19
CA PRO A 9 -18.63 11.14 7.58
C PRO A 9 -18.40 9.88 8.41
N SER A 10 -18.55 8.69 7.80
CA SER A 10 -18.35 7.42 8.52
C SER A 10 -16.96 7.26 9.15
N MET A 11 -15.94 7.92 8.57
CA MET A 11 -14.57 7.89 9.07
C MET A 11 -14.14 9.24 9.66
N GLY A 12 -14.75 10.33 9.22
CA GLY A 12 -14.45 11.68 9.70
C GLY A 12 -15.02 11.96 11.09
N THR A 13 -16.21 11.47 11.39
CA THR A 13 -16.88 11.71 12.70
C THR A 13 -16.04 11.24 13.89
N PRO A 14 -15.50 10.01 13.93
CA PRO A 14 -14.62 9.58 15.03
C PRO A 14 -13.36 10.44 15.18
N ILE A 15 -12.81 10.93 14.06
CA ILE A 15 -11.64 11.82 14.09
C ILE A 15 -12.01 13.16 14.71
N VAL A 16 -13.15 13.74 14.33
CA VAL A 16 -13.66 14.99 14.89
C VAL A 16 -13.88 14.88 16.39
N GLU A 17 -14.53 13.81 16.83
CA GLU A 17 -14.79 13.54 18.26
C GLU A 17 -13.48 13.44 19.05
N SER A 18 -12.49 12.69 18.49
CA SER A 18 -11.17 12.55 19.11
C SER A 18 -10.41 13.86 19.19
N LEU A 19 -10.43 14.68 18.11
CA LEU A 19 -9.78 15.98 18.10
C LEU A 19 -10.40 16.92 19.12
N ARG A 20 -11.73 16.97 19.24
CA ARG A 20 -12.44 17.76 20.23
C ARG A 20 -12.16 17.33 21.68
N ALA A 21 -12.03 16.02 21.90
CA ALA A 21 -11.70 15.48 23.22
C ALA A 21 -10.24 15.78 23.63
N LEU A 22 -9.30 15.68 22.68
CA LEU A 22 -7.86 15.91 22.93
C LEU A 22 -7.49 17.39 23.02
N ALA A 23 -8.20 18.24 22.32
CA ALA A 23 -7.91 19.66 22.24
C ALA A 23 -9.22 20.47 22.19
N PRO A 24 -9.90 20.68 23.35
CA PRO A 24 -11.20 21.33 23.41
C PRO A 24 -11.21 22.78 22.91
N ASP A 25 -10.06 23.45 22.94
CA ASP A 25 -9.89 24.81 22.46
C ASP A 25 -9.79 24.94 20.93
N LEU A 26 -9.66 23.81 20.21
CA LEU A 26 -9.64 23.80 18.77
C LEU A 26 -11.06 23.83 18.20
N ARG A 27 -11.28 24.68 17.20
CA ARG A 27 -12.50 24.66 16.40
C ARG A 27 -12.34 23.56 15.34
N VAL A 28 -13.16 22.50 15.40
CA VAL A 28 -13.11 21.37 14.49
C VAL A 28 -14.46 21.21 13.81
N TRP A 29 -14.46 21.26 12.47
CA TRP A 29 -15.63 21.06 11.62
C TRP A 29 -15.57 19.71 10.91
N ALA A 30 -16.70 19.01 10.88
CA ALA A 30 -16.86 17.74 10.19
C ALA A 30 -17.23 17.91 8.71
N HIS A 31 -17.82 19.05 8.35
CA HIS A 31 -18.35 19.33 7.02
C HIS A 31 -17.89 20.71 6.52
N ARG A 32 -17.68 20.77 5.20
CA ARG A 32 -17.26 22.00 4.52
C ARG A 32 -18.27 23.12 4.67
N ASP A 33 -19.58 22.78 4.63
CA ASP A 33 -20.66 23.75 4.72
C ASP A 33 -20.78 24.41 6.09
N GLU A 34 -20.21 23.78 7.13
CA GLU A 34 -20.21 24.31 8.50
C GLU A 34 -18.95 25.16 8.80
N ALA A 35 -17.90 25.01 7.99
CA ALA A 35 -16.60 25.62 8.23
C ALA A 35 -16.49 26.98 7.55
N PRO A 36 -16.40 28.10 8.31
CA PRO A 36 -16.11 29.39 7.71
C PRO A 36 -14.76 29.36 6.99
N ALA A 37 -14.76 29.64 5.70
CA ALA A 37 -13.57 29.53 4.85
C ALA A 37 -12.38 30.34 5.36
N THR A 38 -12.65 31.49 6.00
CA THR A 38 -11.65 32.38 6.57
C THR A 38 -11.11 31.94 7.93
N GLU A 39 -11.65 30.87 8.52
CA GLU A 39 -11.23 30.36 9.83
C GLU A 39 -10.50 29.01 9.76
N VAL A 40 -10.51 28.37 8.59
CA VAL A 40 -9.83 27.08 8.37
C VAL A 40 -8.35 27.31 8.14
N GLU A 41 -7.54 26.90 9.11
CA GLU A 41 -6.08 26.98 9.06
C GLU A 41 -5.41 25.63 8.76
N ALA A 42 -6.10 24.53 9.08
CA ALA A 42 -5.64 23.18 8.75
C ALA A 42 -6.79 22.35 8.16
N MET A 43 -6.45 21.47 7.22
CA MET A 43 -7.42 20.57 6.59
C MET A 43 -6.90 19.13 6.63
N LEU A 44 -7.76 18.20 7.04
CA LEU A 44 -7.52 16.78 6.99
C LEU A 44 -8.29 16.18 5.81
N ALA A 45 -7.59 15.53 4.87
CA ALA A 45 -8.21 14.94 3.68
C ALA A 45 -7.38 13.79 3.10
N TRP A 46 -8.02 12.79 2.48
CA TRP A 46 -7.32 11.78 1.67
C TRP A 46 -7.09 12.23 0.23
N SER A 47 -8.05 12.93 -0.31
CA SER A 47 -8.02 13.49 -1.66
C SER A 47 -8.88 14.74 -1.71
N LEU A 48 -8.61 15.60 -2.66
CA LEU A 48 -9.37 16.82 -2.87
C LEU A 48 -9.70 16.97 -4.36
N LYS A 49 -10.91 17.48 -4.63
CA LYS A 49 -11.25 17.90 -5.99
C LYS A 49 -10.56 19.22 -6.31
N PRO A 50 -10.22 19.49 -7.58
CA PRO A 50 -9.78 20.81 -8.01
C PRO A 50 -10.75 21.91 -7.57
N GLY A 51 -10.26 23.09 -7.22
CA GLY A 51 -11.04 24.23 -6.75
C GLY A 51 -11.39 24.24 -5.26
N VAL A 52 -11.01 23.18 -4.51
CA VAL A 52 -11.27 23.14 -3.07
C VAL A 52 -10.31 24.03 -2.29
N LEU A 53 -9.01 23.92 -2.56
CA LEU A 53 -7.97 24.63 -1.78
C LEU A 53 -8.05 26.15 -1.89
N PRO A 54 -8.32 26.75 -3.06
CA PRO A 54 -8.46 28.20 -3.20
C PRO A 54 -9.60 28.83 -2.36
N ALA A 55 -10.60 28.02 -1.97
CA ALA A 55 -11.68 28.50 -1.11
C ALA A 55 -11.24 28.79 0.33
N TYR A 56 -10.04 28.36 0.76
CA TYR A 56 -9.56 28.48 2.14
C TYR A 56 -8.30 29.36 2.22
N PRO A 57 -8.42 30.69 2.22
CA PRO A 57 -7.28 31.61 2.11
C PRO A 57 -6.35 31.59 3.33
N GLN A 58 -6.80 31.07 4.46
CA GLN A 58 -6.00 30.97 5.69
C GLN A 58 -5.38 29.59 5.90
N LEU A 59 -5.51 28.68 4.91
CA LEU A 59 -4.99 27.32 5.03
C LEU A 59 -3.45 27.34 5.08
N ARG A 60 -2.90 26.78 6.15
CA ARG A 60 -1.45 26.73 6.46
C ARG A 60 -0.91 25.30 6.53
N LEU A 61 -1.79 24.31 6.58
CA LEU A 61 -1.42 22.91 6.70
C LEU A 61 -2.47 22.00 6.06
N LEU A 62 -2.02 21.10 5.19
CA LEU A 62 -2.82 20.00 4.67
C LEU A 62 -2.32 18.70 5.27
N CYS A 63 -3.20 17.87 5.84
CA CYS A 63 -2.85 16.62 6.50
C CYS A 63 -3.53 15.43 5.80
N ALA A 64 -2.77 14.37 5.52
CA ALA A 64 -3.31 13.08 5.16
C ALA A 64 -3.53 12.23 6.42
N PRO A 65 -4.70 11.62 6.63
CA PRO A 65 -4.94 10.69 7.73
C PRO A 65 -4.34 9.29 7.47
N SER A 66 -3.47 9.18 6.48
CA SER A 66 -2.81 7.95 6.03
C SER A 66 -1.33 8.19 5.76
N ALA A 67 -0.57 7.10 5.60
CA ALA A 67 0.84 7.17 5.22
C ALA A 67 1.04 7.67 3.78
N GLY A 68 0.10 7.39 2.86
CA GLY A 68 0.13 7.84 1.47
C GLY A 68 -0.38 9.27 1.33
N VAL A 69 0.35 10.12 0.61
CA VAL A 69 0.02 11.52 0.31
C VAL A 69 -0.09 11.82 -1.19
N ASP A 70 0.05 10.81 -2.00
CA ASP A 70 0.09 10.89 -3.47
C ASP A 70 -1.13 11.61 -4.04
N LYS A 71 -2.34 11.30 -3.55
CA LYS A 71 -3.59 11.94 -4.00
C LYS A 71 -3.67 13.43 -3.61
N LEU A 72 -3.06 13.83 -2.50
CA LEU A 72 -3.01 15.24 -2.09
C LEU A 72 -1.95 16.01 -2.89
N LEU A 73 -0.78 15.40 -3.10
CA LEU A 73 0.28 16.02 -3.90
C LEU A 73 -0.07 16.14 -5.39
N ALA A 74 -1.01 15.33 -5.87
CA ALA A 74 -1.50 15.38 -7.26
C ALA A 74 -2.61 16.42 -7.49
N VAL A 75 -3.06 17.14 -6.45
CA VAL A 75 -4.12 18.17 -6.59
C VAL A 75 -3.56 19.34 -7.42
N PRO A 76 -4.19 19.68 -8.56
CA PRO A 76 -3.62 20.66 -9.52
C PRO A 76 -3.45 22.07 -8.95
N ASP A 77 -4.28 22.44 -8.00
CA ASP A 77 -4.31 23.76 -7.34
C ASP A 77 -3.69 23.75 -5.95
N LEU A 78 -2.82 22.76 -5.66
CA LEU A 78 -2.04 22.75 -4.42
C LEU A 78 -1.11 23.95 -4.39
N PRO A 79 -1.26 24.89 -3.43
CA PRO A 79 -0.42 26.08 -3.37
C PRO A 79 1.04 25.72 -3.17
N ALA A 80 1.92 26.36 -3.95
CA ALA A 80 3.35 26.22 -3.77
C ALA A 80 3.76 26.61 -2.34
N GLY A 81 4.45 25.71 -1.64
CA GLY A 81 4.90 25.93 -0.27
C GLY A 81 3.87 25.65 0.82
N LEU A 82 2.65 25.19 0.49
CA LEU A 82 1.73 24.69 1.52
C LEU A 82 2.28 23.37 2.09
N PRO A 83 2.58 23.30 3.41
CA PRO A 83 3.05 22.07 4.02
C PRO A 83 2.00 20.97 3.92
N VAL A 84 2.44 19.76 3.48
CA VAL A 84 1.62 18.55 3.47
C VAL A 84 2.19 17.57 4.48
N ALA A 85 1.46 17.34 5.56
CA ALA A 85 1.78 16.34 6.57
C ALA A 85 1.07 15.02 6.30
N ARG A 86 1.57 13.95 6.90
CA ARG A 86 0.95 12.62 6.85
C ARG A 86 0.94 11.97 8.22
N THR A 87 0.00 11.07 8.44
CA THR A 87 0.03 10.21 9.61
C THR A 87 1.08 9.12 9.40
N VAL A 88 1.96 8.94 10.39
CA VAL A 88 2.90 7.83 10.46
C VAL A 88 2.50 7.00 11.68
N ASP A 89 1.87 5.85 11.42
CA ASP A 89 1.49 4.90 12.47
C ASP A 89 2.32 3.63 12.32
N PRO A 90 3.25 3.34 13.27
CA PRO A 90 4.04 2.11 13.24
C PRO A 90 3.18 0.83 13.18
N GLN A 91 1.95 0.87 13.72
CA GLN A 91 1.04 -0.27 13.66
C GLN A 91 0.62 -0.60 12.23
N GLN A 92 0.44 0.40 11.36
CA GLN A 92 0.14 0.17 9.94
C GLN A 92 1.25 -0.62 9.23
N HIS A 93 2.51 -0.41 9.61
CA HIS A 93 3.63 -1.17 9.05
C HIS A 93 3.56 -2.65 9.44
N VAL A 94 3.12 -2.92 10.68
CA VAL A 94 2.92 -4.29 11.18
C VAL A 94 1.76 -4.97 10.44
N GLU A 95 0.62 -4.30 10.28
CA GLU A 95 -0.55 -4.82 9.57
C GLU A 95 -0.22 -5.16 8.11
N ILE A 96 0.47 -4.25 7.40
CA ILE A 96 0.93 -4.50 6.03
C ILE A 96 1.88 -5.71 5.99
N ALA A 97 2.82 -5.80 6.93
CA ALA A 97 3.74 -6.94 6.98
C ALA A 97 3.01 -8.26 7.22
N GLN A 98 2.00 -8.28 8.10
CA GLN A 98 1.14 -9.44 8.33
C GLN A 98 0.36 -9.84 7.07
N TYR A 99 -0.20 -8.86 6.35
CA TYR A 99 -0.87 -9.12 5.07
C TYR A 99 0.07 -9.76 4.06
N VAL A 100 1.29 -9.22 3.89
CA VAL A 100 2.29 -9.76 2.96
C VAL A 100 2.71 -11.17 3.35
N VAL A 101 3.01 -11.41 4.63
CA VAL A 101 3.35 -12.75 5.14
C VAL A 101 2.20 -13.72 4.92
N GLY A 102 0.96 -13.32 5.25
CA GLY A 102 -0.24 -14.14 5.07
C GLY A 102 -0.46 -14.56 3.61
N THR A 103 -0.34 -13.61 2.67
CA THR A 103 -0.51 -13.89 1.24
C THR A 103 0.65 -14.71 0.65
N ALA A 104 1.88 -14.47 1.09
CA ALA A 104 3.03 -15.29 0.71
C ALA A 104 2.90 -16.74 1.19
N LEU A 105 2.51 -16.95 2.46
CA LEU A 105 2.26 -18.29 3.03
C LEU A 105 1.07 -18.97 2.36
N ARG A 106 -0.02 -18.24 2.07
CA ARG A 106 -1.16 -18.76 1.31
C ARG A 106 -0.71 -19.37 -0.02
N HIS A 107 0.18 -18.67 -0.74
CA HIS A 107 0.74 -19.15 -2.00
C HIS A 107 1.71 -20.33 -1.78
N THR A 108 2.77 -20.16 -0.98
CA THR A 108 3.84 -21.17 -0.86
C THR A 108 3.40 -22.44 -0.12
N ARG A 109 2.37 -22.36 0.73
CA ARG A 109 1.75 -23.51 1.41
C ARG A 109 0.58 -24.09 0.63
N GLU A 110 0.27 -23.59 -0.56
CA GLU A 110 -0.83 -24.03 -1.42
C GLU A 110 -2.20 -24.10 -0.72
N LEU A 111 -2.47 -23.13 0.21
CA LEU A 111 -3.65 -23.19 1.07
C LEU A 111 -4.96 -23.19 0.27
N ASP A 112 -5.02 -22.48 -0.86
CA ASP A 112 -6.20 -22.48 -1.73
C ASP A 112 -6.45 -23.83 -2.40
N LEU A 113 -5.38 -24.55 -2.76
CA LEU A 113 -5.51 -25.89 -3.31
C LEU A 113 -6.08 -26.84 -2.27
N PHE A 114 -5.53 -26.81 -1.04
CA PHE A 114 -6.03 -27.67 0.04
C PHE A 114 -7.45 -27.31 0.48
N ALA A 115 -7.83 -26.04 0.42
CA ALA A 115 -9.21 -25.64 0.65
C ALA A 115 -10.17 -26.22 -0.40
N ARG A 116 -9.78 -26.22 -1.69
CA ARG A 116 -10.56 -26.85 -2.77
C ARG A 116 -10.64 -28.38 -2.60
N GLN A 117 -9.53 -29.03 -2.25
CA GLN A 117 -9.52 -30.47 -1.94
C GLN A 117 -10.45 -30.83 -0.80
N GLN A 118 -10.45 -30.03 0.29
CA GLN A 118 -11.37 -30.21 1.40
C GLN A 118 -12.83 -30.14 0.94
N GLN A 119 -13.17 -29.14 0.10
CA GLN A 119 -14.52 -29.01 -0.45
C GLN A 119 -14.93 -30.18 -1.34
N ALA A 120 -13.97 -30.76 -2.06
CA ALA A 120 -14.18 -31.93 -2.90
C ALA A 120 -14.18 -33.27 -2.13
N GLY A 121 -13.82 -33.26 -0.84
CA GLY A 121 -13.65 -34.49 -0.04
C GLY A 121 -12.35 -35.25 -0.32
N ASP A 122 -11.39 -34.62 -0.99
CA ASP A 122 -10.12 -35.22 -1.40
C ASP A 122 -9.06 -35.09 -0.29
N TRP A 123 -8.61 -36.21 0.28
CA TRP A 123 -7.51 -36.25 1.25
C TRP A 123 -6.19 -36.58 0.56
N LEU A 124 -5.62 -35.62 -0.19
CA LEU A 124 -4.40 -35.82 -0.97
C LEU A 124 -3.24 -34.98 -0.41
N ARG A 125 -2.15 -35.65 -0.03
CA ARG A 125 -0.91 -34.98 0.36
C ARG A 125 -0.11 -34.59 -0.87
N ARG A 126 0.47 -33.38 -0.84
CA ARG A 126 1.38 -32.88 -1.88
C ARG A 126 2.62 -32.30 -1.22
N PRO A 127 3.80 -32.43 -1.86
CA PRO A 127 4.98 -31.68 -1.47
C PRO A 127 4.68 -30.17 -1.62
N VAL A 128 5.03 -29.39 -0.61
CA VAL A 128 4.99 -27.94 -0.67
C VAL A 128 6.41 -27.39 -0.61
N ARG A 129 6.65 -26.30 -1.30
CA ARG A 129 7.96 -25.65 -1.32
C ARG A 129 8.30 -25.09 0.05
N ALA A 130 9.53 -25.32 0.53
CA ALA A 130 9.98 -24.74 1.78
C ALA A 130 10.18 -23.20 1.65
N SER A 131 9.90 -22.46 2.72
CA SER A 131 10.12 -20.99 2.71
C SER A 131 11.58 -20.64 2.41
N ALA A 132 12.54 -21.44 2.90
CA ALA A 132 13.96 -21.24 2.66
C ALA A 132 14.38 -21.36 1.18
N ASP A 133 13.57 -22.01 0.36
CA ASP A 133 13.82 -22.17 -1.08
C ASP A 133 13.10 -21.11 -1.93
N CYS A 134 12.32 -20.22 -1.30
CA CYS A 134 11.58 -19.13 -1.96
C CYS A 134 12.23 -17.78 -1.68
N ARG A 135 12.88 -17.21 -2.64
CA ARG A 135 13.54 -15.89 -2.52
C ARG A 135 12.51 -14.78 -2.69
N VAL A 136 12.51 -13.84 -1.73
CA VAL A 136 11.60 -12.71 -1.72
C VAL A 136 12.36 -11.45 -2.11
N GLY A 137 11.88 -10.78 -3.17
CA GLY A 137 12.34 -9.46 -3.58
C GLY A 137 11.36 -8.38 -3.12
N ILE A 138 11.85 -7.32 -2.50
CA ILE A 138 11.03 -6.20 -2.04
C ILE A 138 11.40 -4.94 -2.81
N LEU A 139 10.44 -4.38 -3.54
CA LEU A 139 10.56 -3.07 -4.17
C LEU A 139 10.12 -1.99 -3.17
N GLY A 140 11.08 -1.15 -2.78
CA GLY A 140 10.87 -0.08 -1.81
C GLY A 140 11.35 -0.45 -0.41
N LEU A 141 12.49 0.13 0.01
CA LEU A 141 13.09 -0.05 1.32
C LEU A 141 12.85 1.18 2.22
N GLY A 142 11.62 1.68 2.22
CA GLY A 142 11.10 2.66 3.18
C GLY A 142 10.69 1.97 4.50
N GLU A 143 9.93 2.66 5.34
CA GLU A 143 9.45 2.11 6.62
C GLU A 143 8.69 0.79 6.39
N VAL A 144 7.66 0.79 5.57
CA VAL A 144 6.86 -0.41 5.24
C VAL A 144 7.75 -1.55 4.72
N GLY A 145 8.59 -1.29 3.69
CA GLY A 145 9.39 -2.34 3.09
C GLY A 145 10.40 -2.97 4.05
N ARG A 146 10.94 -2.21 5.00
CA ARG A 146 11.83 -2.74 6.05
C ARG A 146 11.07 -3.62 7.05
N PHE A 147 9.87 -3.24 7.46
CA PHE A 147 9.01 -4.09 8.30
C PHE A 147 8.62 -5.38 7.59
N VAL A 148 8.23 -5.29 6.31
CA VAL A 148 7.94 -6.46 5.48
C VAL A 148 9.17 -7.36 5.37
N ALA A 149 10.36 -6.81 5.11
CA ALA A 149 11.60 -7.60 5.03
C ALA A 149 11.88 -8.37 6.32
N ALA A 150 11.80 -7.70 7.45
CA ALA A 150 12.03 -8.33 8.76
C ALA A 150 11.00 -9.44 9.06
N ALA A 151 9.72 -9.21 8.75
CA ALA A 151 8.65 -10.19 8.95
C ALA A 151 8.83 -11.43 8.06
N MET A 152 9.18 -11.24 6.78
CA MET A 152 9.43 -12.33 5.84
C MET A 152 10.65 -13.15 6.24
N GLN A 153 11.73 -12.50 6.71
CA GLN A 153 12.91 -13.19 7.26
C GLN A 153 12.56 -14.00 8.51
N ALA A 154 11.73 -13.45 9.41
CA ALA A 154 11.31 -14.11 10.64
C ALA A 154 10.53 -15.41 10.39
N VAL A 155 9.82 -15.52 9.25
CA VAL A 155 9.12 -16.75 8.83
C VAL A 155 9.94 -17.62 7.86
N GLY A 156 11.24 -17.34 7.73
CA GLY A 156 12.23 -18.21 7.09
C GLY A 156 12.45 -17.99 5.60
N TYR A 157 11.97 -16.89 5.01
CA TYR A 157 12.27 -16.56 3.61
C TYR A 157 13.64 -15.87 3.48
N PRO A 158 14.49 -16.22 2.49
CA PRO A 158 15.59 -15.39 2.05
C PRO A 158 15.05 -14.11 1.41
N VAL A 159 15.48 -12.93 1.90
CA VAL A 159 14.95 -11.64 1.47
C VAL A 159 16.05 -10.76 0.92
N ALA A 160 15.79 -10.12 -0.22
CA ALA A 160 16.56 -9.00 -0.76
C ALA A 160 15.62 -7.81 -1.06
N GLY A 161 16.16 -6.60 -1.06
CA GLY A 161 15.34 -5.44 -1.35
C GLY A 161 15.98 -4.50 -2.36
N TRP A 162 15.15 -3.69 -3.01
CA TRP A 162 15.57 -2.65 -3.93
C TRP A 162 15.05 -1.27 -3.53
N SER A 163 15.87 -0.26 -3.74
CA SER A 163 15.48 1.15 -3.64
C SER A 163 16.17 1.98 -4.73
N ARG A 164 15.56 3.12 -5.10
CA ARG A 164 16.12 4.02 -6.13
C ARG A 164 17.57 4.42 -5.83
N SER A 165 17.85 4.82 -4.60
CA SER A 165 19.19 5.15 -4.10
C SER A 165 19.76 3.99 -3.28
N ALA A 166 21.09 3.85 -3.28
CA ALA A 166 21.78 2.85 -2.47
C ALA A 166 21.43 3.00 -0.99
N LYS A 167 21.16 1.88 -0.33
CA LYS A 167 20.92 1.79 1.11
C LYS A 167 21.73 0.65 1.69
N SER A 168 22.19 0.82 2.92
CA SER A 168 22.76 -0.24 3.72
C SER A 168 21.82 -0.55 4.87
N ILE A 169 21.33 -1.78 4.92
CA ILE A 169 20.42 -2.25 5.98
C ILE A 169 21.02 -3.53 6.55
N ALA A 170 21.29 -3.53 7.85
CA ALA A 170 21.89 -4.67 8.51
C ALA A 170 21.03 -5.94 8.31
N GLY A 171 21.67 -7.05 7.91
CA GLY A 171 20.99 -8.33 7.70
C GLY A 171 20.12 -8.43 6.45
N LEU A 172 20.13 -7.42 5.55
CA LEU A 172 19.35 -7.43 4.32
C LEU A 172 20.25 -7.16 3.11
N ALA A 173 20.22 -8.04 2.11
CA ALA A 173 20.83 -7.78 0.82
C ALA A 173 20.05 -6.65 0.09
N THR A 174 20.78 -5.62 -0.37
CA THR A 174 20.16 -4.43 -0.97
C THR A 174 20.69 -4.17 -2.37
N HIS A 175 19.80 -3.80 -3.25
CA HIS A 175 20.07 -3.44 -4.65
C HIS A 175 19.59 -2.02 -4.92
N SER A 176 20.18 -1.34 -5.92
CA SER A 176 19.76 0.00 -6.32
C SER A 176 19.98 0.26 -7.82
N GLY A 177 19.33 1.30 -8.34
CA GLY A 177 19.41 1.68 -9.75
C GLY A 177 18.81 0.64 -10.69
N ALA A 178 18.95 0.86 -12.01
CA ALA A 178 18.32 0.02 -13.03
C ALA A 178 18.85 -1.42 -13.06
N GLU A 179 20.17 -1.59 -12.97
CA GLU A 179 20.78 -2.93 -12.97
C GLU A 179 20.45 -3.71 -11.68
N GLY A 180 20.43 -3.02 -10.53
CA GLY A 180 20.00 -3.62 -9.26
C GLY A 180 18.53 -4.06 -9.28
N LEU A 181 17.66 -3.33 -10.00
CA LEU A 181 16.27 -3.74 -10.22
C LEU A 181 16.19 -5.05 -11.01
N LYS A 182 16.90 -5.13 -12.14
CA LYS A 182 16.94 -6.35 -12.96
C LYS A 182 17.46 -7.55 -12.17
N GLN A 183 18.53 -7.35 -11.40
CA GLN A 183 19.13 -8.39 -10.57
C GLN A 183 18.16 -8.89 -9.50
N LEU A 184 17.46 -7.99 -8.80
CA LEU A 184 16.44 -8.38 -7.83
C LEU A 184 15.33 -9.20 -8.51
N LEU A 185 14.75 -8.66 -9.59
CA LEU A 185 13.63 -9.30 -10.27
C LEU A 185 14.00 -10.71 -10.76
N SER A 186 15.15 -10.87 -11.44
CA SER A 186 15.56 -12.15 -12.01
C SER A 186 15.82 -13.26 -10.97
N THR A 187 15.89 -12.91 -9.71
CA THR A 187 16.16 -13.85 -8.62
C THR A 187 14.99 -13.99 -7.62
N SER A 188 13.89 -13.27 -7.81
CA SER A 188 12.77 -13.26 -6.88
C SER A 188 11.70 -14.28 -7.27
N ASP A 189 11.44 -15.24 -6.41
CA ASP A 189 10.33 -16.18 -6.53
C ASP A 189 9.01 -15.55 -6.05
N ILE A 190 9.11 -14.59 -5.12
CA ILE A 190 8.01 -13.72 -4.68
C ILE A 190 8.49 -12.28 -4.80
N LEU A 191 7.72 -11.45 -5.51
CA LEU A 191 7.97 -10.02 -5.60
C LEU A 191 6.95 -9.26 -4.78
N VAL A 192 7.41 -8.39 -3.88
CA VAL A 192 6.55 -7.49 -3.10
C VAL A 192 6.79 -6.05 -3.54
N CYS A 193 5.74 -5.36 -3.97
CA CYS A 193 5.78 -3.92 -4.25
C CYS A 193 5.27 -3.14 -3.03
N ALA A 194 6.17 -2.34 -2.43
CA ALA A 194 5.91 -1.40 -1.35
C ALA A 194 6.47 0.00 -1.68
N LEU A 195 6.46 0.35 -2.97
CA LEU A 195 6.93 1.64 -3.48
C LEU A 195 5.88 2.74 -3.23
N PRO A 196 6.29 4.00 -3.03
CA PRO A 196 5.39 5.13 -3.17
C PRO A 196 5.04 5.34 -4.64
N LEU A 197 3.86 5.89 -4.92
CA LEU A 197 3.50 6.32 -6.27
C LEU A 197 4.19 7.65 -6.58
N THR A 198 4.99 7.64 -7.62
CA THR A 198 5.67 8.82 -8.19
C THR A 198 5.62 8.73 -9.71
N PRO A 199 5.96 9.80 -10.46
CA PRO A 199 6.06 9.70 -11.92
C PRO A 199 6.96 8.55 -12.39
N GLU A 200 8.06 8.26 -11.66
CA GLU A 200 9.04 7.22 -12.03
C GLU A 200 8.58 5.81 -11.64
N THR A 201 7.63 5.67 -10.71
CA THR A 201 7.10 4.36 -10.29
C THR A 201 5.75 4.04 -10.91
N ARG A 202 5.09 5.00 -11.56
CA ARG A 202 3.89 4.78 -12.36
C ARG A 202 4.21 3.87 -13.53
N ASP A 203 3.41 2.84 -13.73
CA ASP A 203 3.57 1.83 -14.77
C ASP A 203 4.95 1.13 -14.80
N LEU A 204 5.68 1.18 -13.68
CA LEU A 204 6.99 0.52 -13.54
C LEU A 204 6.90 -0.99 -13.74
N LEU A 205 5.80 -1.58 -13.29
CA LEU A 205 5.54 -3.01 -13.34
C LEU A 205 4.70 -3.33 -14.57
N ASP A 206 5.29 -3.12 -15.72
CA ASP A 206 4.82 -3.47 -17.05
C ASP A 206 5.22 -4.92 -17.42
N ARG A 207 4.80 -5.37 -18.60
CA ARG A 207 5.15 -6.70 -19.12
C ARG A 207 6.66 -6.93 -19.16
N ARG A 208 7.43 -5.94 -19.61
CA ARG A 208 8.90 -6.04 -19.73
C ARG A 208 9.55 -6.27 -18.37
N THR A 209 9.11 -5.52 -17.37
CA THR A 209 9.65 -5.58 -16.01
C THR A 209 9.22 -6.86 -15.29
N LEU A 210 7.94 -7.21 -15.35
CA LEU A 210 7.41 -8.43 -14.71
C LEU A 210 7.90 -9.72 -15.37
N SER A 211 8.21 -9.71 -16.66
CA SER A 211 8.80 -10.87 -17.37
C SER A 211 10.24 -11.19 -16.95
N LEU A 212 10.91 -10.30 -16.22
CA LEU A 212 12.23 -10.59 -15.63
C LEU A 212 12.14 -11.54 -14.43
N LEU A 213 10.96 -11.68 -13.83
CA LEU A 213 10.74 -12.65 -12.75
C LEU A 213 10.90 -14.09 -13.27
N PRO A 214 11.37 -15.01 -12.44
CA PRO A 214 11.37 -16.43 -12.80
C PRO A 214 9.95 -16.91 -13.11
N ARG A 215 9.84 -17.85 -14.04
CA ARG A 215 8.57 -18.50 -14.35
C ARG A 215 7.99 -19.17 -13.09
N GLY A 216 6.72 -18.96 -12.81
CA GLY A 216 6.08 -19.42 -11.59
C GLY A 216 6.24 -18.49 -10.38
N ALA A 217 6.79 -17.29 -10.58
CA ALA A 217 6.86 -16.29 -9.51
C ALA A 217 5.48 -15.81 -9.08
N TYR A 218 5.39 -15.34 -7.83
CA TYR A 218 4.19 -14.77 -7.25
C TYR A 218 4.37 -13.27 -6.98
N PHE A 219 3.37 -12.48 -7.33
CA PHE A 219 3.44 -11.02 -7.17
C PHE A 219 2.52 -10.53 -6.04
N ILE A 220 2.99 -9.64 -5.18
CA ILE A 220 2.22 -9.02 -4.09
C ILE A 220 2.33 -7.50 -4.22
N ASN A 221 1.20 -6.81 -4.33
CA ASN A 221 1.18 -5.34 -4.36
C ASN A 221 0.45 -4.76 -3.15
N VAL A 222 1.20 -4.05 -2.30
CA VAL A 222 0.72 -3.26 -1.16
C VAL A 222 1.11 -1.79 -1.28
N GLY A 223 1.58 -1.37 -2.46
CA GLY A 223 1.92 0.01 -2.79
C GLY A 223 0.73 0.79 -3.33
N ARG A 224 0.67 0.95 -4.66
CA ARG A 224 -0.45 1.58 -5.39
C ARG A 224 -0.74 0.80 -6.67
N GLY A 225 -2.00 0.77 -7.09
CA GLY A 225 -2.42 0.07 -8.30
C GLY A 225 -1.81 0.64 -9.56
N GLU A 226 -1.64 1.95 -9.63
CA GLU A 226 -1.06 2.64 -10.79
C GLU A 226 0.42 2.32 -11.05
N GLN A 227 1.07 1.57 -10.18
CA GLN A 227 2.43 1.06 -10.42
C GLN A 227 2.44 -0.13 -11.36
N VAL A 228 1.28 -0.77 -11.56
CA VAL A 228 1.10 -1.97 -12.37
C VAL A 228 0.33 -1.63 -13.64
N VAL A 229 0.80 -2.14 -14.77
CA VAL A 229 0.02 -2.21 -16.01
C VAL A 229 -0.84 -3.47 -15.92
N GLU A 230 -2.11 -3.32 -15.54
CA GLU A 230 -3.01 -4.44 -15.21
C GLU A 230 -3.20 -5.44 -16.37
N ASP A 231 -3.31 -4.96 -17.62
CA ASP A 231 -3.41 -5.83 -18.79
C ASP A 231 -2.14 -6.68 -19.01
N ASP A 232 -0.96 -6.13 -18.72
CA ASP A 232 0.30 -6.87 -18.81
C ASP A 232 0.40 -7.93 -17.71
N LEU A 233 -0.03 -7.59 -16.49
CA LEU A 233 -0.11 -8.55 -15.38
C LEU A 233 -1.05 -9.71 -15.72
N LEU A 234 -2.25 -9.40 -16.25
CA LEU A 234 -3.22 -10.41 -16.67
C LEU A 234 -2.65 -11.34 -17.75
N ALA A 235 -2.00 -10.79 -18.76
CA ALA A 235 -1.35 -11.58 -19.81
C ALA A 235 -0.32 -12.55 -19.23
N LEU A 236 0.52 -12.12 -18.28
CA LEU A 236 1.52 -12.97 -17.65
C LEU A 236 0.91 -14.04 -16.73
N LEU A 237 -0.24 -13.77 -16.13
CA LEU A 237 -1.03 -14.75 -15.37
C LEU A 237 -1.66 -15.80 -16.30
N ASP A 238 -2.23 -15.35 -17.44
CA ASP A 238 -2.85 -16.23 -18.44
C ASP A 238 -1.82 -17.15 -19.10
N GLU A 239 -0.60 -16.68 -19.34
CA GLU A 239 0.53 -17.41 -19.93
C GLU A 239 1.26 -18.36 -18.93
N ASP A 240 0.79 -18.46 -17.69
CA ASP A 240 1.48 -19.19 -16.62
C ASP A 240 2.93 -18.72 -16.40
N HIS A 241 3.26 -17.47 -16.78
CA HIS A 241 4.55 -16.89 -16.44
C HIS A 241 4.59 -16.55 -14.95
N LEU A 242 3.53 -15.93 -14.45
CA LEU A 242 3.30 -15.74 -13.01
C LEU A 242 2.33 -16.82 -12.50
N ALA A 243 2.65 -17.41 -11.35
CA ALA A 243 1.78 -18.40 -10.71
C ALA A 243 0.52 -17.76 -10.11
N GLY A 244 0.57 -16.48 -9.77
CA GLY A 244 -0.53 -15.73 -9.21
C GLY A 244 -0.11 -14.35 -8.73
N ALA A 245 -1.10 -13.58 -8.26
CA ALA A 245 -0.87 -12.28 -7.65
C ALA A 245 -1.79 -12.06 -6.45
N ALA A 246 -1.29 -11.36 -5.41
CA ALA A 246 -2.09 -10.78 -4.34
C ALA A 246 -2.05 -9.26 -4.46
N LEU A 247 -3.20 -8.64 -4.63
CA LEU A 247 -3.33 -7.21 -4.90
C LEU A 247 -4.25 -6.59 -3.84
N ASP A 248 -3.68 -5.81 -2.95
CA ASP A 248 -4.47 -5.01 -2.01
C ASP A 248 -4.94 -3.71 -2.63
N VAL A 249 -4.32 -3.32 -3.74
CA VAL A 249 -4.56 -2.07 -4.45
C VAL A 249 -4.77 -2.32 -5.94
N LEU A 250 -5.70 -1.59 -6.53
CA LEU A 250 -6.00 -1.60 -7.97
C LEU A 250 -5.80 -0.20 -8.56
N ARG A 251 -5.65 -0.13 -9.87
CA ARG A 251 -5.53 1.13 -10.59
C ARG A 251 -6.76 2.01 -10.39
N ASP A 252 -7.95 1.41 -10.45
CA ASP A 252 -9.21 2.05 -10.15
C ASP A 252 -9.82 1.47 -8.87
N GLU A 253 -10.00 2.30 -7.87
CA GLU A 253 -10.60 1.94 -6.57
C GLU A 253 -11.81 2.84 -6.27
N PRO A 254 -13.03 2.28 -6.12
CA PRO A 254 -13.39 0.86 -6.31
C PRO A 254 -13.35 0.44 -7.78
N PRO A 255 -13.06 -0.85 -8.06
CA PRO A 255 -13.05 -1.36 -9.43
C PRO A 255 -14.42 -1.27 -10.08
N GLN A 256 -14.44 -0.94 -11.36
CA GLN A 256 -15.67 -0.90 -12.13
C GLN A 256 -16.26 -2.31 -12.35
N PRO A 257 -17.59 -2.45 -12.52
CA PRO A 257 -18.20 -3.73 -12.90
C PRO A 257 -17.51 -4.31 -14.13
N GLY A 258 -17.13 -5.61 -14.05
CA GLY A 258 -16.42 -6.28 -15.14
C GLY A 258 -14.90 -6.08 -15.14
N ASN A 259 -14.33 -5.48 -14.09
CA ASN A 259 -12.87 -5.40 -13.95
C ASN A 259 -12.25 -6.82 -14.02
N ARG A 260 -11.33 -7.02 -14.98
CA ARG A 260 -10.75 -8.33 -15.30
C ARG A 260 -9.85 -8.84 -14.19
N VAL A 261 -9.13 -7.94 -13.51
CA VAL A 261 -8.24 -8.30 -12.40
C VAL A 261 -9.03 -8.83 -11.21
N TRP A 262 -10.14 -8.14 -10.87
CA TRP A 262 -11.02 -8.56 -9.77
C TRP A 262 -11.62 -9.97 -9.97
N GLY A 263 -11.91 -10.35 -11.20
CA GLY A 263 -12.48 -11.66 -11.54
C GLY A 263 -11.45 -12.73 -11.93
N HIS A 264 -10.15 -12.43 -11.93
CA HIS A 264 -9.15 -13.36 -12.43
C HIS A 264 -8.85 -14.50 -11.45
N PRO A 265 -8.89 -15.79 -11.85
CA PRO A 265 -8.77 -16.95 -10.94
C PRO A 265 -7.42 -17.06 -10.23
N LYS A 266 -6.34 -16.47 -10.80
CA LYS A 266 -5.01 -16.44 -10.18
C LYS A 266 -4.72 -15.14 -9.44
N ALA A 267 -5.67 -14.19 -9.38
CA ALA A 267 -5.56 -12.97 -8.59
C ALA A 267 -6.33 -13.11 -7.28
N PHE A 268 -5.66 -12.82 -6.18
CA PHE A 268 -6.29 -12.61 -4.88
C PHE A 268 -6.34 -11.11 -4.62
N VAL A 269 -7.54 -10.55 -4.62
CA VAL A 269 -7.72 -9.10 -4.48
C VAL A 269 -8.42 -8.76 -3.18
N THR A 270 -7.93 -7.75 -2.49
CA THR A 270 -8.55 -7.19 -1.27
C THR A 270 -8.80 -5.70 -1.46
N PRO A 271 -9.83 -5.13 -0.81
CA PRO A 271 -10.25 -3.76 -1.04
C PRO A 271 -9.45 -2.74 -0.22
N HIS A 272 -8.13 -2.66 -0.44
CA HIS A 272 -7.19 -1.71 0.17
C HIS A 272 -7.20 -1.77 1.72
N ILE A 273 -7.03 -2.98 2.25
CA ILE A 273 -7.13 -3.27 3.69
C ILE A 273 -5.80 -3.67 4.35
N ALA A 274 -4.70 -3.79 3.59
CA ALA A 274 -3.43 -4.26 4.15
C ALA A 274 -2.92 -3.43 5.32
N ALA A 275 -3.26 -2.14 5.37
CA ALA A 275 -2.91 -1.22 6.46
C ALA A 275 -4.07 -0.97 7.43
N GLN A 276 -5.20 -1.69 7.31
CA GLN A 276 -6.38 -1.44 8.12
C GLN A 276 -6.20 -1.99 9.54
N ALA A 277 -6.04 -1.07 10.49
CA ALA A 277 -6.06 -1.40 11.92
C ALA A 277 -7.50 -1.42 12.46
N SER A 278 -7.73 -2.14 13.56
CA SER A 278 -9.03 -2.09 14.25
C SER A 278 -9.32 -0.67 14.75
N ASP A 279 -10.56 -0.21 14.68
CA ASP A 279 -11.05 1.16 15.03
C ASP A 279 -10.57 1.71 16.38
N ARG A 280 -10.13 0.85 17.29
CA ARG A 280 -9.67 1.26 18.64
C ARG A 280 -8.30 1.93 18.67
N LYS A 281 -7.51 1.91 17.58
CA LYS A 281 -6.12 2.42 17.57
C LYS A 281 -5.87 3.55 16.56
N SER A 282 -6.71 3.74 15.57
CA SER A 282 -6.55 4.80 14.56
C SER A 282 -6.72 6.22 15.12
N THR A 283 -7.18 6.36 16.35
CA THR A 283 -7.39 7.64 17.07
C THR A 283 -6.18 8.15 17.85
N ARG A 284 -5.06 7.41 17.89
CA ARG A 284 -3.83 7.95 18.48
C ARG A 284 -3.05 8.72 17.42
N LEU A 285 -3.36 10.02 17.31
CA LEU A 285 -2.45 11.00 16.74
C LEU A 285 -1.20 11.04 17.64
N ASN A 286 -0.19 10.29 17.29
CA ASN A 286 1.12 10.44 17.90
C ASN A 286 1.75 11.74 17.40
N SER A 287 1.54 12.79 18.12
CA SER A 287 2.36 14.00 18.09
C SER A 287 3.69 13.71 18.79
N SER A 288 4.67 13.22 18.03
CA SER A 288 6.07 13.22 18.43
C SER A 288 6.90 13.13 17.14
N HIS A 289 7.52 14.13 16.69
CA HIS A 289 8.66 14.91 17.02
C HIS A 289 9.01 15.87 15.87
N THR A 290 9.28 17.05 16.28
CA THR A 290 10.13 18.08 15.69
C THR A 290 11.36 17.51 14.98
#